data_3f147274bbfa7745ae9bf6bea313f760
#
_entry.id   3f147274bbfa7745ae9bf6bea313f760
#
_cell.length_a   1.000
_cell.length_b   1.000
_cell.length_c   1.000
_cell.angle_alpha   90.00
_cell.angle_beta   90.00
_cell.angle_gamma   90.00
#
_symmetry.space_group_name_H-M   'P 1'
#
loop_
_entity.id
_entity.type
_entity.pdbx_description
1 polymer ?
#
loop_
_entity_poly.entity_id
_entity_poly.type
_entity_poly.pdbx_seq_one_letter_code
_entity_poly.pdbx_strand_id
1 'polypeptide(L)'
;MKKFLPLLLLYASPAWAQTSPLDGEWKGRSNGGACNAPLDYQLSIDTGIVDGTATDTTARGPVPNLKKTAPPAPTPGLWQIHGVARGGSFSLLATASVKSEDRRSGKLSVAAQGATLVVTEQGGCGRAATLTRN
;
A
#
# COMPACT_ATOMS: atom_id res chain seq x y z
N MET A 1 8.86 31.26 -54.19
CA MET A 1 8.85 31.33 -52.74
C MET A 1 8.49 29.98 -52.18
N LYS A 2 9.45 29.33 -51.56
CA LYS A 2 9.20 28.04 -50.97
C LYS A 2 8.72 28.27 -49.54
N LYS A 3 7.49 27.96 -49.28
CA LYS A 3 6.97 27.96 -47.92
C LYS A 3 7.36 26.61 -47.29
N PHE A 4 8.25 26.67 -46.33
CA PHE A 4 8.53 25.51 -45.51
C PHE A 4 7.43 25.38 -44.45
N LEU A 5 6.62 24.35 -44.60
CA LEU A 5 5.78 23.95 -43.51
C LEU A 5 6.65 23.31 -42.43
N PRO A 6 6.66 23.84 -41.19
CA PRO A 6 7.30 23.14 -40.12
C PRO A 6 6.56 21.83 -39.92
N LEU A 7 7.25 20.74 -40.10
CA LEU A 7 6.71 19.40 -39.78
C LEU A 7 6.60 19.36 -38.24
N LEU A 8 5.41 19.62 -37.75
CA LEU A 8 5.10 19.38 -36.35
C LEU A 8 5.10 17.87 -36.14
N LEU A 9 6.24 17.36 -35.73
CA LEU A 9 6.34 16.01 -35.24
C LEU A 9 5.63 15.95 -33.89
N LEU A 10 4.37 15.61 -33.94
CA LEU A 10 3.61 15.25 -32.77
C LEU A 10 4.14 13.87 -32.30
N TYR A 11 5.02 13.91 -31.32
CA TYR A 11 5.40 12.71 -30.62
C TYR A 11 4.26 12.31 -29.70
N ALA A 12 3.37 11.49 -30.20
CA ALA A 12 2.41 10.83 -29.35
C ALA A 12 3.14 9.73 -28.60
N SER A 13 3.51 9.98 -27.35
CA SER A 13 4.00 8.94 -26.48
C SER A 13 2.89 7.89 -26.33
N PRO A 14 3.15 6.62 -26.60
CA PRO A 14 2.14 5.59 -26.40
C PRO A 14 1.74 5.55 -24.92
N ALA A 15 0.43 5.67 -24.67
CA ALA A 15 -0.12 5.76 -23.31
C ALA A 15 0.23 4.56 -22.41
N TRP A 16 0.55 3.42 -23.02
CA TRP A 16 0.95 2.20 -22.29
C TRP A 16 2.38 2.18 -21.80
N ALA A 17 3.21 3.13 -22.21
CA ALA A 17 4.60 3.23 -21.79
C ALA A 17 4.82 4.31 -20.72
N GLN A 18 3.76 4.88 -20.15
CA GLN A 18 3.88 5.91 -19.15
C GLN A 18 4.20 5.29 -17.78
N THR A 19 5.42 5.54 -17.31
CA THR A 19 5.76 5.29 -15.91
C THR A 19 5.01 6.29 -15.04
N SER A 20 4.41 5.82 -13.97
CA SER A 20 3.84 6.70 -12.96
C SER A 20 4.97 7.44 -12.21
N PRO A 21 4.81 8.72 -11.88
CA PRO A 21 5.80 9.42 -11.02
C PRO A 21 5.93 8.78 -9.65
N LEU A 22 4.99 7.93 -9.27
CA LEU A 22 5.00 7.21 -8.00
C LEU A 22 5.61 5.83 -8.10
N ASP A 23 6.07 5.40 -9.28
CA ASP A 23 6.69 4.09 -9.45
C ASP A 23 7.92 3.94 -8.54
N GLY A 24 8.07 2.77 -7.95
CA GLY A 24 9.16 2.43 -7.05
C GLY A 24 8.70 1.62 -5.85
N GLU A 25 9.63 1.40 -4.95
CA GLU A 25 9.40 0.71 -3.69
C GLU A 25 9.22 1.72 -2.57
N TRP A 26 8.16 1.52 -1.79
CA TRP A 26 7.79 2.43 -0.71
C TRP A 26 7.70 1.65 0.61
N LYS A 27 8.24 2.22 1.67
CA LYS A 27 8.22 1.62 3.00
C LYS A 27 7.88 2.64 4.06
N GLY A 28 7.21 2.19 5.09
CA GLY A 28 6.92 3.01 6.26
C GLY A 28 6.15 2.24 7.31
N ARG A 29 6.09 2.81 8.48
CA ARG A 29 5.37 2.24 9.61
C ARG A 29 4.22 3.16 10.00
N SER A 30 3.06 2.57 10.24
CA SER A 30 1.91 3.31 10.73
C SER A 30 2.01 3.58 12.23
N ASN A 31 1.18 4.51 12.71
CA ASN A 31 0.84 4.56 14.12
C ASN A 31 -0.04 3.36 14.50
N GLY A 32 -0.31 3.19 15.78
CA GLY A 32 -1.13 2.08 16.25
C GLY A 32 -2.63 2.25 16.01
N GLY A 33 -3.08 3.48 15.80
CA GLY A 33 -4.50 3.79 15.70
C GLY A 33 -5.27 3.40 16.96
N ALA A 34 -6.56 3.18 16.81
CA ALA A 34 -7.42 2.74 17.92
C ALA A 34 -7.12 1.32 18.38
N CYS A 35 -6.45 0.51 17.56
CA CYS A 35 -6.10 -0.87 17.89
C CYS A 35 -4.75 -0.98 18.61
N ASN A 36 -4.01 0.10 18.74
CA ASN A 36 -2.67 0.12 19.31
C ASN A 36 -1.73 -0.93 18.67
N ALA A 37 -1.84 -1.08 17.36
CA ALA A 37 -1.14 -2.09 16.59
C ALA A 37 -0.56 -1.48 15.31
N PRO A 38 0.69 -0.95 15.35
CA PRO A 38 1.33 -0.41 14.16
C PRO A 38 1.52 -1.46 13.06
N LEU A 39 1.40 -1.03 11.82
CA LEU A 39 1.64 -1.88 10.65
C LEU A 39 2.89 -1.41 9.91
N ASP A 40 3.67 -2.36 9.44
CA ASP A 40 4.77 -2.11 8.52
C ASP A 40 4.26 -2.27 7.10
N TYR A 41 4.31 -1.18 6.34
CA TYR A 41 3.90 -1.14 4.94
C TYR A 41 5.07 -1.31 4.02
N GLN A 42 4.88 -2.15 3.01
CA GLN A 42 5.76 -2.25 1.85
C GLN A 42 4.89 -2.22 0.61
N LEU A 43 5.05 -1.20 -0.21
CA LEU A 43 4.31 -1.06 -1.45
C LEU A 43 5.28 -1.04 -2.63
N SER A 44 4.92 -1.75 -3.68
CA SER A 44 5.59 -1.71 -4.97
C SER A 44 4.63 -1.09 -5.97
N ILE A 45 5.04 -0.02 -6.61
CA ILE A 45 4.27 0.62 -7.67
C ILE A 45 5.03 0.47 -8.97
N ASP A 46 4.43 -0.21 -9.93
CA ASP A 46 5.00 -0.44 -11.25
C ASP A 46 3.98 -0.09 -12.31
N THR A 47 4.29 0.91 -13.13
CA THR A 47 3.39 1.43 -14.17
C THR A 47 2.00 1.77 -13.61
N GLY A 48 1.97 2.30 -12.40
CA GLY A 48 0.75 2.67 -11.70
C GLY A 48 0.04 1.52 -10.99
N ILE A 49 0.46 0.28 -11.18
CA ILE A 49 -0.12 -0.85 -10.46
C ILE A 49 0.53 -0.97 -9.10
N VAL A 50 -0.29 -1.01 -8.07
CA VAL A 50 0.17 -1.08 -6.68
C VAL A 50 -0.06 -2.49 -6.15
N ASP A 51 1.02 -3.10 -5.69
CA ASP A 51 1.00 -4.34 -4.94
C ASP A 51 1.82 -4.15 -3.68
N GLY A 52 1.38 -4.74 -2.59
CA GLY A 52 2.14 -4.61 -1.38
C GLY A 52 1.58 -5.39 -0.22
N THR A 53 2.18 -5.16 0.92
CA THR A 53 1.81 -5.82 2.18
C THR A 53 1.82 -4.82 3.32
N ALA A 54 0.99 -5.10 4.31
CA ALA A 54 1.07 -4.47 5.61
C ALA A 54 1.11 -5.58 6.66
N THR A 55 2.12 -5.52 7.52
CA THR A 55 2.36 -6.56 8.52
C THR A 55 2.20 -5.99 9.92
N ASP A 56 1.43 -6.67 10.75
CA ASP A 56 1.32 -6.33 12.16
C ASP A 56 2.53 -6.89 12.90
N THR A 57 3.43 -6.00 13.29
CA THR A 57 4.66 -6.38 14.00
C THR A 57 4.47 -6.53 15.51
N THR A 58 3.32 -6.13 16.03
CA THR A 58 3.01 -6.29 17.45
C THR A 58 2.38 -7.64 17.75
N ALA A 59 1.92 -8.35 16.72
CA ALA A 59 1.40 -9.69 16.89
C ALA A 59 2.54 -10.59 17.38
N ARG A 60 2.41 -11.00 18.60
CA ARG A 60 3.37 -11.91 19.20
C ARG A 60 3.18 -13.26 18.54
N GLY A 61 4.27 -13.83 18.08
CA GLY A 61 4.30 -15.21 17.69
C GLY A 61 3.74 -16.11 18.80
N PRO A 62 3.45 -17.38 18.52
CA PRO A 62 2.88 -18.27 19.51
C PRO A 62 3.76 -18.26 20.75
N VAL A 63 3.19 -17.81 21.86
CA VAL A 63 3.83 -17.95 23.16
C VAL A 63 3.97 -19.44 23.41
N PRO A 64 5.18 -19.95 23.70
CA PRO A 64 5.31 -21.37 24.02
C PRO A 64 4.40 -21.67 25.20
N ASN A 65 3.34 -22.37 24.91
CA ASN A 65 2.41 -22.75 25.93
C ASN A 65 2.80 -24.13 26.46
N LEU A 66 3.33 -24.16 27.66
CA LEU A 66 3.69 -25.40 28.32
C LEU A 66 2.47 -26.26 28.64
N LYS A 67 1.29 -25.68 28.58
CA LYS A 67 0.02 -26.41 28.69
C LYS A 67 -0.56 -26.55 27.30
N LYS A 68 -0.45 -27.71 26.70
CA LYS A 68 -0.90 -28.04 25.34
C LYS A 68 -2.38 -27.80 25.04
N THR A 69 -3.06 -26.99 25.79
CA THR A 69 -4.51 -26.81 25.73
C THR A 69 -4.93 -25.45 25.16
N ALA A 70 -4.00 -24.53 24.97
CA ALA A 70 -4.34 -23.25 24.37
C ALA A 70 -4.13 -23.30 22.85
N PRO A 71 -5.09 -22.81 22.07
CA PRO A 71 -4.89 -22.66 20.63
C PRO A 71 -3.65 -21.79 20.36
N PRO A 72 -2.90 -22.08 19.30
CA PRO A 72 -1.77 -21.22 18.93
C PRO A 72 -2.25 -19.78 18.79
N ALA A 73 -1.46 -18.84 19.27
CA ALA A 73 -1.75 -17.43 19.13
C ALA A 73 -1.98 -17.11 17.64
N PRO A 74 -2.92 -16.23 17.33
CA PRO A 74 -3.19 -15.89 15.94
C PRO A 74 -1.91 -15.40 15.27
N THR A 75 -1.67 -15.88 14.08
CA THR A 75 -0.57 -15.46 13.24
C THR A 75 -0.66 -13.95 13.05
N PRO A 76 0.48 -13.23 13.03
CA PRO A 76 0.49 -11.81 12.76
C PRO A 76 -0.36 -11.49 11.55
N GLY A 77 -1.20 -10.49 11.67
CA GLY A 77 -2.03 -10.05 10.57
C GLY A 77 -1.16 -9.61 9.40
N LEU A 78 -1.24 -10.35 8.31
CA LEU A 78 -0.65 -9.96 7.05
C LEU A 78 -1.77 -9.51 6.13
N TRP A 79 -1.68 -8.28 5.66
CA TRP A 79 -2.61 -7.70 4.71
C TRP A 79 -1.96 -7.62 3.35
N GLN A 80 -2.67 -8.09 2.34
CA GLN A 80 -2.27 -7.87 0.95
C GLN A 80 -2.96 -6.63 0.41
N ILE A 81 -2.20 -5.80 -0.27
CA ILE A 81 -2.66 -4.50 -0.74
C ILE A 81 -2.59 -4.47 -2.26
N HIS A 82 -3.68 -4.05 -2.88
CA HIS A 82 -3.79 -3.93 -4.32
C HIS A 82 -4.49 -2.65 -4.71
N GLY A 83 -4.15 -2.14 -5.86
CA GLY A 83 -4.85 -1.04 -6.44
C GLY A 83 -4.12 -0.43 -7.62
N VAL A 84 -4.61 0.72 -8.02
CA VAL A 84 -4.04 1.50 -9.12
C VAL A 84 -3.78 2.91 -8.62
N ALA A 85 -2.53 3.36 -8.77
CA ALA A 85 -2.16 4.73 -8.46
C ALA A 85 -2.66 5.64 -9.58
N ARG A 86 -3.58 6.53 -9.25
CA ARG A 86 -4.15 7.49 -10.18
C ARG A 86 -3.99 8.90 -9.64
N GLY A 87 -3.14 9.69 -10.28
CA GLY A 87 -2.90 11.05 -9.83
C GLY A 87 -2.22 11.10 -8.46
N GLY A 88 -2.47 12.16 -7.72
CA GLY A 88 -1.86 12.37 -6.40
C GLY A 88 -2.67 11.78 -5.24
N SER A 89 -3.83 11.22 -5.50
CA SER A 89 -4.74 10.72 -4.48
C SER A 89 -5.52 9.54 -5.04
N PHE A 90 -5.48 8.41 -4.37
CA PHE A 90 -6.14 7.19 -4.83
C PHE A 90 -6.46 6.26 -3.65
N SER A 91 -7.25 5.24 -3.92
CA SER A 91 -7.64 4.24 -2.92
C SER A 91 -7.03 2.89 -3.25
N LEU A 92 -6.66 2.16 -2.21
CA LEU A 92 -6.18 0.79 -2.32
C LEU A 92 -7.09 -0.14 -1.53
N LEU A 93 -7.12 -1.40 -1.93
CA LEU A 93 -7.83 -2.45 -1.20
C LEU A 93 -6.83 -3.26 -0.38
N ALA A 94 -7.11 -3.42 0.90
CA ALA A 94 -6.35 -4.27 1.78
C ALA A 94 -7.18 -5.50 2.13
N THR A 95 -6.60 -6.68 1.96
CA THR A 95 -7.26 -7.94 2.25
C THR A 95 -6.40 -8.76 3.21
N ALA A 96 -7.00 -9.23 4.30
CA ALA A 96 -6.28 -10.07 5.24
C ALA A 96 -5.95 -11.42 4.61
N SER A 97 -4.70 -11.82 4.71
CA SER A 97 -4.19 -13.07 4.13
C SER A 97 -4.52 -14.29 4.99
N VAL A 98 -4.82 -14.08 6.26
CA VAL A 98 -5.09 -15.16 7.18
C VAL A 98 -6.59 -15.40 7.23
N LYS A 99 -7.00 -16.67 7.15
CA LYS A 99 -8.38 -17.08 7.42
C LYS A 99 -8.66 -16.91 8.91
N SER A 100 -8.93 -15.70 9.34
CA SER A 100 -9.53 -15.46 10.63
C SER A 100 -11.01 -15.19 10.41
N GLU A 101 -11.79 -15.34 11.47
CA GLU A 101 -13.21 -14.97 11.45
C GLU A 101 -13.40 -13.51 11.08
N ASP A 102 -12.37 -12.71 11.21
CA ASP A 102 -12.29 -11.31 10.82
C ASP A 102 -11.72 -11.15 9.41
N ARG A 103 -12.31 -11.79 8.44
CA ARG A 103 -12.00 -11.47 7.02
C ARG A 103 -12.46 -10.06 6.71
N ARG A 104 -11.65 -9.10 7.08
CA ARG A 104 -11.95 -7.72 6.73
C ARG A 104 -11.12 -7.31 5.55
N SER A 105 -11.79 -7.04 4.45
CA SER A 105 -11.23 -6.20 3.44
C SER A 105 -11.41 -4.75 3.90
N GLY A 106 -10.37 -3.97 3.83
CA GLY A 106 -10.40 -2.56 4.17
C GLY A 106 -9.99 -1.71 2.99
N LYS A 107 -10.40 -0.47 2.98
CA LYS A 107 -9.93 0.52 2.02
C LYS A 107 -8.86 1.39 2.65
N LEU A 108 -7.84 1.68 1.86
CA LEU A 108 -6.80 2.62 2.22
C LEU A 108 -6.90 3.84 1.32
N SER A 109 -6.79 5.02 1.90
CA SER A 109 -6.61 6.25 1.14
C SER A 109 -5.14 6.57 1.07
N VAL A 110 -4.64 6.87 -0.12
CA VAL A 110 -3.25 7.27 -0.32
C VAL A 110 -3.20 8.65 -0.93
N ALA A 111 -2.36 9.50 -0.35
CA ALA A 111 -2.11 10.84 -0.87
C ALA A 111 -0.60 11.03 -1.04
N ALA A 112 -0.20 11.48 -2.24
CA ALA A 112 1.19 11.85 -2.48
C ALA A 112 1.45 13.23 -1.92
N GLN A 113 2.46 13.34 -1.06
CA GLN A 113 2.88 14.62 -0.46
C GLN A 113 4.39 14.78 -0.64
N GLY A 114 4.78 15.55 -1.66
CA GLY A 114 6.20 15.72 -1.99
C GLY A 114 6.85 14.37 -2.32
N ALA A 115 7.88 14.01 -1.55
CA ALA A 115 8.62 12.76 -1.73
C ALA A 115 8.04 11.60 -0.92
N THR A 116 6.88 11.76 -0.31
CA THR A 116 6.27 10.74 0.56
C THR A 116 4.87 10.35 0.08
N LEU A 117 4.42 9.18 0.51
CA LEU A 117 3.04 8.76 0.39
C LEU A 117 2.44 8.66 1.79
N VAL A 118 1.29 9.27 1.98
CA VAL A 118 0.53 9.15 3.23
C VAL A 118 -0.60 8.15 3.01
N VAL A 119 -0.56 7.07 3.77
CA VAL A 119 -1.57 6.01 3.71
C VAL A 119 -2.43 6.09 4.96
N THR A 120 -3.73 6.14 4.78
CA THR A 120 -4.69 6.22 5.89
C THR A 120 -5.75 5.15 5.73
N GLU A 121 -6.03 4.43 6.81
CA GLU A 121 -7.13 3.48 6.82
C GLU A 121 -8.48 4.20 6.83
N GLN A 122 -9.38 3.76 5.96
CA GLN A 122 -10.76 4.22 5.96
C GLN A 122 -11.57 3.30 6.87
N GLY A 123 -11.80 3.73 8.09
CA GLY A 123 -12.47 2.92 9.11
C GLY A 123 -11.51 1.99 9.86
N GLY A 124 -12.03 0.95 10.48
CA GLY A 124 -11.23 0.02 11.28
C GLY A 124 -10.47 0.71 12.40
N CYS A 125 -9.17 0.50 12.46
CA CYS A 125 -8.32 1.08 13.49
C CYS A 125 -7.93 2.54 13.22
N GLY A 126 -8.18 3.04 12.01
CA GLY A 126 -7.83 4.42 11.64
C GLY A 126 -6.34 4.70 11.63
N ARG A 127 -5.52 3.73 11.29
CA ARG A 127 -4.06 3.89 11.27
C ARG A 127 -3.62 4.74 10.09
N ALA A 128 -2.56 5.50 10.30
CA ALA A 128 -1.95 6.32 9.25
C ALA A 128 -0.45 6.07 9.20
N ALA A 129 0.10 6.01 8.01
CA ALA A 129 1.52 5.80 7.77
C ALA A 129 2.05 6.80 6.75
N THR A 130 3.30 7.20 6.93
CA THR A 130 4.03 7.96 5.93
C THR A 130 5.09 7.06 5.33
N LEU A 131 4.98 6.82 4.04
CA LEU A 131 5.90 5.94 3.32
C LEU A 131 6.95 6.77 2.59
N THR A 132 8.16 6.28 2.61
CA THR A 132 9.27 6.87 1.87
C THR A 132 9.74 5.91 0.80
N ARG A 133 10.28 6.48 -0.28
CA ARG A 133 10.83 5.69 -1.37
C ARG A 133 12.21 5.18 -0.99
N ASN A 134 12.45 3.92 -1.28
CA ASN A 134 13.79 3.33 -1.13
C ASN A 134 14.76 3.83 -2.18
#